data_a767f9c47870ad2e727ca07d6a1b464f
#
_entry.id   a767f9c47870ad2e727ca07d6a1b464f
#
_cell.length_a   1.000
_cell.length_b   1.000
_cell.length_c   1.000
_cell.angle_alpha   90.00
_cell.angle_beta   90.00
_cell.angle_gamma   90.00
#
_symmetry.space_group_name_H-M   'P 1'
#
loop_
_entity.id
_entity.type
_entity.pdbx_description
1 polymer ?
#
loop_
_entity_poly.entity_id
_entity_poly.type
_entity_poly.pdbx_seq_one_letter_code
_entity_poly.pdbx_strand_id
1 'polypeptide(L)'
;RDWRGFGVQRQRAQALASGDYVLMLDADEQPDATLKAAIRAVLQSPPSPDTVYAISRSNIFCGTAVNARYRDHIPRLYGRAFFQYHPYEVHESLARGAAAVVRLPGDLLHFTSDNLAHFIRKNLRYSHDWAQEKAAGGRKPPSLWALPLRAAVAFCREYFVHRTLFAGRYGFFLAASSAFYNFNKYLMLACLARRERKS
;
A
#
# COMPACT_ATOMS: atom_id res chain seq x y z
N ARG A 1 -16.09 -9.23 -15.42
CA ARG A 1 -15.35 -7.96 -15.31
C ARG A 1 -13.90 -8.24 -15.65
N ASP A 2 -13.36 -7.54 -16.66
CA ASP A 2 -12.00 -7.70 -17.17
C ASP A 2 -11.03 -6.94 -16.24
N TRP A 3 -10.46 -7.65 -15.25
CA TRP A 3 -9.45 -7.12 -14.35
C TRP A 3 -8.08 -7.16 -15.06
N ARG A 4 -7.44 -6.00 -15.23
CA ARG A 4 -6.12 -5.84 -15.87
C ARG A 4 -5.10 -5.12 -14.98
N GLY A 5 -5.23 -5.24 -13.68
CA GLY A 5 -4.36 -4.59 -12.70
C GLY A 5 -4.82 -3.21 -12.25
N PHE A 6 -4.19 -2.72 -11.18
CA PHE A 6 -4.56 -1.46 -10.53
C PHE A 6 -4.34 -0.24 -11.42
N GLY A 7 -3.25 -0.17 -12.18
CA GLY A 7 -2.96 0.96 -13.07
C GLY A 7 -4.05 1.16 -14.11
N VAL A 8 -4.48 0.09 -14.77
CA VAL A 8 -5.57 0.14 -15.76
C VAL A 8 -6.89 0.54 -15.12
N GLN A 9 -7.19 0.06 -13.88
CA GLN A 9 -8.40 0.47 -13.18
C GLN A 9 -8.40 1.97 -12.84
N ARG A 10 -7.25 2.52 -12.43
CA ARG A 10 -7.11 3.97 -12.17
C ARG A 10 -7.28 4.79 -13.45
N GLN A 11 -6.72 4.33 -14.59
CA GLN A 11 -6.95 4.97 -15.89
C GLN A 11 -8.43 4.96 -16.29
N ARG A 12 -9.13 3.83 -16.12
CA ARG A 12 -10.57 3.71 -16.39
C ARG A 12 -11.40 4.65 -15.50
N ALA A 13 -11.06 4.75 -14.22
CA ALA A 13 -11.71 5.69 -13.30
C ALA A 13 -11.47 7.15 -13.72
N GLN A 14 -10.24 7.50 -14.10
CA GLN A 14 -9.91 8.84 -14.58
C GLN A 14 -10.63 9.17 -15.88
N ALA A 15 -10.82 8.22 -16.79
CA ALA A 15 -11.54 8.44 -18.06
C ALA A 15 -13.03 8.82 -17.85
N LEU A 16 -13.61 8.46 -16.71
CA LEU A 16 -14.98 8.84 -16.33
C LEU A 16 -15.06 10.20 -15.62
N ALA A 17 -13.92 10.78 -15.22
CA ALA A 17 -13.88 12.06 -14.54
C ALA A 17 -14.08 13.21 -15.55
N SER A 18 -14.86 14.24 -15.16
CA SER A 18 -15.13 15.42 -15.98
C SER A 18 -14.47 16.70 -15.44
N GLY A 19 -14.02 16.72 -14.18
CA GLY A 19 -13.37 17.89 -13.57
C GLY A 19 -11.95 18.14 -14.10
N ASP A 20 -11.40 19.31 -13.81
CA ASP A 20 -10.04 19.71 -14.23
C ASP A 20 -8.95 19.00 -13.43
N TYR A 21 -9.24 18.66 -12.18
CA TYR A 21 -8.38 17.89 -11.31
C TYR A 21 -8.90 16.48 -11.05
N VAL A 22 -7.97 15.54 -10.84
CA VAL A 22 -8.27 14.20 -10.33
C VAL A 22 -7.69 14.08 -8.92
N LEU A 23 -8.52 13.71 -7.96
CA LEU A 23 -8.10 13.20 -6.66
C LEU A 23 -8.32 11.68 -6.64
N MET A 24 -7.23 10.93 -6.70
CA MET A 24 -7.29 9.46 -6.72
C MET A 24 -7.30 8.92 -5.29
N LEU A 25 -8.43 8.32 -4.88
CA LEU A 25 -8.64 7.73 -3.57
C LEU A 25 -8.94 6.24 -3.67
N ASP A 26 -8.50 5.49 -2.70
CA ASP A 26 -8.92 4.11 -2.49
C ASP A 26 -10.19 4.08 -1.62
N ALA A 27 -11.01 3.03 -1.69
CA ALA A 27 -12.31 2.97 -1.03
C ALA A 27 -12.22 2.98 0.52
N ASP A 28 -11.04 2.67 1.05
CA ASP A 28 -10.71 2.67 2.48
C ASP A 28 -9.87 3.88 2.90
N GLU A 29 -9.85 4.95 2.08
CA GLU A 29 -9.13 6.19 2.36
C GLU A 29 -10.09 7.37 2.56
N GLN A 30 -9.78 8.23 3.55
CA GLN A 30 -10.55 9.45 3.85
C GLN A 30 -9.62 10.62 4.16
N PRO A 31 -9.73 11.78 3.48
CA PRO A 31 -8.97 12.97 3.83
C PRO A 31 -9.45 13.58 5.16
N ASP A 32 -8.51 13.97 6.03
CA ASP A 32 -8.81 14.70 7.24
C ASP A 32 -9.26 16.15 6.95
N ALA A 33 -9.61 16.92 7.98
CA ALA A 33 -10.11 18.29 7.84
C ALA A 33 -9.03 19.23 7.25
N THR A 34 -7.78 19.06 7.65
CA THR A 34 -6.64 19.86 7.18
C THR A 34 -6.37 19.59 5.70
N LEU A 35 -6.33 18.33 5.30
CA LEU A 35 -6.14 17.93 3.91
C LEU A 35 -7.30 18.40 3.02
N LYS A 36 -8.56 18.32 3.50
CA LYS A 36 -9.72 18.85 2.78
C LYS A 36 -9.58 20.36 2.51
N ALA A 37 -9.11 21.14 3.49
CA ALA A 37 -8.87 22.56 3.32
C ALA A 37 -7.74 22.81 2.30
N ALA A 38 -6.65 22.08 2.37
CA ALA A 38 -5.53 22.20 1.45
C ALA A 38 -5.92 21.86 0.01
N ILE A 39 -6.70 20.78 -0.19
CA ILE A 39 -7.23 20.41 -1.50
C ILE A 39 -8.12 21.55 -2.05
N ARG A 40 -9.04 22.09 -1.25
CA ARG A 40 -9.89 23.21 -1.67
C ARG A 40 -9.08 24.43 -2.10
N ALA A 41 -7.97 24.73 -1.42
CA ALA A 41 -7.09 25.82 -1.79
C ALA A 41 -6.42 25.59 -3.16
N VAL A 42 -5.95 24.37 -3.44
CA VAL A 42 -5.39 24.01 -4.76
C VAL A 42 -6.43 24.18 -5.87
N LEU A 43 -7.68 23.80 -5.63
CA LEU A 43 -8.75 23.86 -6.63
C LEU A 43 -9.20 25.29 -6.98
N GLN A 44 -8.69 26.32 -6.30
CA GLN A 44 -8.92 27.73 -6.66
C GLN A 44 -8.08 28.20 -7.85
N SER A 45 -7.07 27.44 -8.23
CA SER A 45 -6.19 27.74 -9.36
C SER A 45 -6.35 26.70 -10.47
N PRO A 46 -6.13 27.05 -11.74
CA PRO A 46 -6.11 26.06 -12.81
C PRO A 46 -4.98 25.04 -12.63
N PRO A 47 -5.16 23.79 -13.10
CA PRO A 47 -4.12 22.77 -13.02
C PRO A 47 -2.89 23.13 -13.89
N SER A 48 -1.70 22.75 -13.40
CA SER A 48 -0.44 22.95 -14.10
C SER A 48 0.13 21.63 -14.63
N PRO A 49 0.75 21.63 -15.82
CA PRO A 49 1.50 20.46 -16.33
C PRO A 49 2.78 20.17 -15.54
N ASP A 50 3.25 21.12 -14.74
CA ASP A 50 4.54 21.07 -14.04
C ASP A 50 4.40 20.66 -12.57
N THR A 51 3.18 20.38 -12.09
CA THR A 51 2.95 20.14 -10.67
C THR A 51 1.98 19.00 -10.41
N VAL A 52 2.38 18.10 -9.50
CA VAL A 52 1.52 17.10 -8.87
C VAL A 52 1.57 17.24 -7.36
N TYR A 53 0.50 16.91 -6.67
CA TYR A 53 0.40 17.07 -5.23
C TYR A 53 0.45 15.70 -4.54
N ALA A 54 1.40 15.56 -3.62
CA ALA A 54 1.55 14.38 -2.79
C ALA A 54 0.87 14.57 -1.43
N ILE A 55 0.23 13.52 -0.99
CA ILE A 55 -0.55 13.47 0.24
C ILE A 55 0.11 12.48 1.20
N SER A 56 0.21 12.87 2.47
CA SER A 56 0.69 12.03 3.56
C SER A 56 -0.35 10.99 3.93
N ARG A 57 0.00 9.69 3.92
CA ARG A 57 -0.92 8.61 4.28
C ARG A 57 -0.71 8.17 5.73
N SER A 58 -1.76 8.26 6.52
CA SER A 58 -1.83 7.81 7.91
C SER A 58 -2.63 6.52 8.02
N ASN A 59 -1.97 5.40 8.32
CA ASN A 59 -2.62 4.10 8.46
C ASN A 59 -3.34 4.01 9.81
N ILE A 60 -4.65 3.73 9.76
CA ILE A 60 -5.51 3.54 10.92
C ILE A 60 -5.77 2.04 11.08
N PHE A 61 -5.34 1.49 12.21
CA PHE A 61 -5.56 0.10 12.57
C PHE A 61 -6.35 0.02 13.87
N CYS A 62 -7.52 -0.60 13.86
CA CYS A 62 -8.43 -0.66 15.01
C CYS A 62 -8.63 0.71 15.68
N GLY A 63 -8.87 1.75 14.89
CA GLY A 63 -9.09 3.13 15.37
C GLY A 63 -7.84 3.90 15.80
N THR A 64 -6.64 3.31 15.68
CA THR A 64 -5.38 3.95 16.11
C THR A 64 -4.46 4.21 14.92
N ALA A 65 -3.89 5.42 14.83
CA ALA A 65 -2.86 5.74 13.85
C ALA A 65 -1.55 5.01 14.20
N VAL A 66 -1.09 4.14 13.30
CA VAL A 66 0.02 3.22 13.60
C VAL A 66 1.34 3.59 12.90
N ASN A 67 1.31 4.51 11.94
CA ASN A 67 2.50 4.99 11.22
C ASN A 67 2.73 6.50 11.38
N ALA A 68 2.33 7.09 12.50
CA ALA A 68 2.40 8.53 12.72
C ALA A 68 3.81 9.14 12.54
N ARG A 69 4.87 8.33 12.71
CA ARG A 69 6.27 8.74 12.57
C ARG A 69 6.97 8.26 11.30
N TYR A 70 6.29 7.44 10.50
CA TYR A 70 6.77 6.97 9.19
C TYR A 70 5.60 6.97 8.21
N ARG A 71 5.51 8.03 7.43
CA ARG A 71 4.40 8.26 6.49
C ARG A 71 4.89 8.24 5.07
N ASP A 72 4.18 7.53 4.23
CA ASP A 72 4.36 7.61 2.79
C ASP A 72 3.75 8.92 2.27
N HIS A 73 4.44 9.55 1.32
CA HIS A 73 3.91 10.67 0.58
C HIS A 73 3.61 10.23 -0.84
N ILE A 74 2.34 10.15 -1.18
CA ILE A 74 1.87 9.54 -2.42
C ILE A 74 1.23 10.62 -3.30
N PRO A 75 1.67 10.78 -4.58
CA PRO A 75 1.01 11.66 -5.54
C PRO A 75 -0.43 11.19 -5.78
N ARG A 76 -1.42 12.01 -5.39
CA ARG A 76 -2.84 11.64 -5.44
C ARG A 76 -3.72 12.73 -6.07
N LEU A 77 -3.29 14.00 -6.08
CA LEU A 77 -4.01 15.11 -6.68
C LEU A 77 -3.19 15.69 -7.84
N TYR A 78 -3.80 15.83 -9.01
CA TYR A 78 -3.12 16.28 -10.23
C TYR A 78 -4.09 16.77 -11.29
N GLY A 79 -3.60 17.55 -12.27
CA GLY A 79 -4.36 18.00 -13.42
C GLY A 79 -4.74 16.85 -14.34
N ARG A 80 -6.04 16.65 -14.57
CA ARG A 80 -6.57 15.52 -15.37
C ARG A 80 -6.04 15.49 -16.80
N ALA A 81 -5.85 16.66 -17.41
CA ALA A 81 -5.39 16.76 -18.79
C ALA A 81 -3.90 16.45 -18.97
N PHE A 82 -3.09 16.50 -17.90
CA PHE A 82 -1.63 16.43 -17.98
C PHE A 82 -1.04 15.11 -17.50
N PHE A 83 -1.73 14.39 -16.63
CA PHE A 83 -1.17 13.22 -15.99
C PHE A 83 -2.13 12.04 -16.00
N GLN A 84 -1.57 10.83 -16.01
CA GLN A 84 -2.30 9.58 -15.86
C GLN A 84 -1.42 8.52 -15.20
N TYR A 85 -2.03 7.47 -14.67
CA TYR A 85 -1.29 6.34 -14.13
C TYR A 85 -0.68 5.48 -15.23
N HIS A 86 0.48 4.87 -14.95
CA HIS A 86 1.02 3.82 -15.79
C HIS A 86 0.08 2.60 -15.78
N PRO A 87 -0.06 1.85 -16.91
CA PRO A 87 -0.95 0.69 -17.00
C PRO A 87 -0.35 -0.58 -16.38
N TYR A 88 0.47 -0.46 -15.33
CA TYR A 88 1.10 -1.59 -14.68
C TYR A 88 0.12 -2.36 -13.80
N GLU A 89 0.26 -3.69 -13.77
CA GLU A 89 -0.58 -4.56 -12.92
C GLU A 89 -0.29 -4.36 -11.43
N VAL A 90 0.98 -4.19 -11.09
CA VAL A 90 1.49 -4.02 -9.71
C VAL A 90 2.41 -2.80 -9.68
N HIS A 91 2.51 -2.16 -8.52
CA HIS A 91 3.30 -0.94 -8.32
C HIS A 91 2.87 0.23 -9.22
N GLU A 92 1.55 0.44 -9.29
CA GLU A 92 0.98 1.55 -10.03
C GLU A 92 1.58 2.89 -9.57
N SER A 93 2.02 3.67 -10.53
CA SER A 93 2.58 4.99 -10.29
C SER A 93 2.04 6.01 -11.27
N LEU A 94 1.95 7.26 -10.83
CA LEU A 94 1.57 8.37 -11.69
C LEU A 94 2.69 8.68 -12.68
N ALA A 95 2.38 8.71 -13.96
CA ALA A 95 3.30 9.11 -15.03
C ALA A 95 3.48 10.63 -15.00
N ARG A 96 4.33 11.13 -14.12
CA ARG A 96 4.53 12.56 -13.85
C ARG A 96 5.75 13.18 -14.55
N GLY A 97 6.62 12.37 -15.15
CA GLY A 97 7.86 12.86 -15.76
C GLY A 97 8.70 13.71 -14.79
N ALA A 98 9.07 14.91 -15.24
CA ALA A 98 9.85 15.91 -14.48
C ALA A 98 8.98 16.83 -13.60
N ALA A 99 7.65 16.66 -13.54
CA ALA A 99 6.77 17.52 -12.76
C ALA A 99 7.17 17.54 -11.27
N ALA A 100 7.16 18.71 -10.69
CA ALA A 100 7.44 18.94 -9.27
C ALA A 100 6.38 18.27 -8.39
N VAL A 101 6.83 17.70 -7.26
CA VAL A 101 5.95 17.11 -6.27
C VAL A 101 5.80 18.05 -5.08
N VAL A 102 4.63 18.65 -4.96
CA VAL A 102 4.28 19.54 -3.84
C VAL A 102 3.54 18.73 -2.78
N ARG A 103 4.00 18.81 -1.52
CA ARG A 103 3.32 18.12 -0.40
C ARG A 103 2.21 18.99 0.16
N LEU A 104 1.02 18.41 0.27
CA LEU A 104 -0.11 19.06 0.92
C LEU A 104 -0.07 18.82 2.44
N PRO A 105 -0.48 19.82 3.25
CA PRO A 105 -0.68 19.62 4.68
C PRO A 105 -1.91 18.73 4.95
N GLY A 106 -1.90 18.06 6.10
CA GLY A 106 -2.94 17.12 6.51
C GLY A 106 -2.66 15.69 6.06
N ASP A 107 -3.57 14.79 6.38
CA ASP A 107 -3.41 13.36 6.20
C ASP A 107 -4.57 12.72 5.44
N LEU A 108 -4.23 11.74 4.63
CA LEU A 108 -5.15 10.76 4.09
C LEU A 108 -5.22 9.58 5.07
N LEU A 109 -6.33 9.48 5.79
CA LEU A 109 -6.58 8.40 6.74
C LEU A 109 -6.90 7.13 5.95
N HIS A 110 -6.07 6.10 6.10
CA HIS A 110 -6.24 4.81 5.44
C HIS A 110 -6.65 3.75 6.46
N PHE A 111 -7.91 3.36 6.44
CA PHE A 111 -8.51 2.40 7.38
C PHE A 111 -8.12 0.96 6.99
N THR A 112 -6.95 0.53 7.41
CA THR A 112 -6.36 -0.76 7.00
C THR A 112 -7.14 -1.96 7.50
N SER A 113 -7.69 -1.87 8.71
CA SER A 113 -8.58 -2.86 9.30
C SER A 113 -9.18 -2.35 10.61
N ASP A 114 -10.49 -2.58 10.78
CA ASP A 114 -11.21 -2.31 12.03
C ASP A 114 -11.21 -3.53 12.96
N ASN A 115 -10.80 -4.69 12.46
CA ASN A 115 -10.91 -5.98 13.16
C ASN A 115 -9.65 -6.84 12.95
N LEU A 116 -9.02 -7.22 14.05
CA LEU A 116 -7.80 -8.06 14.05
C LEU A 116 -8.00 -9.40 13.32
N ALA A 117 -9.16 -10.06 13.51
CA ALA A 117 -9.41 -11.33 12.86
C ALA A 117 -9.52 -11.20 11.33
N HIS A 118 -10.12 -10.12 10.85
CA HIS A 118 -10.16 -9.80 9.42
C HIS A 118 -8.75 -9.53 8.87
N PHE A 119 -7.93 -8.76 9.61
CA PHE A 119 -6.55 -8.47 9.24
C PHE A 119 -5.69 -9.74 9.14
N ILE A 120 -5.80 -10.66 10.10
CA ILE A 120 -5.06 -11.93 10.09
C ILE A 120 -5.48 -12.80 8.88
N ARG A 121 -6.79 -12.93 8.62
CA ARG A 121 -7.29 -13.67 7.45
C ARG A 121 -6.78 -13.09 6.13
N LYS A 122 -6.78 -11.75 6.00
CA LYS A 122 -6.24 -11.03 4.84
C LYS A 122 -4.75 -11.35 4.64
N ASN A 123 -3.95 -11.31 5.72
CA ASN A 123 -2.53 -11.65 5.69
C ASN A 123 -2.25 -13.10 5.29
N LEU A 124 -3.06 -14.03 5.78
CA LEU A 124 -2.93 -15.46 5.38
C LEU A 124 -3.23 -15.64 3.89
N ARG A 125 -4.29 -15.02 3.37
CA ARG A 125 -4.60 -15.04 1.94
C ARG A 125 -3.45 -14.46 1.11
N TYR A 126 -2.94 -13.30 1.47
CA TYR A 126 -1.81 -12.68 0.76
C TYR A 126 -0.53 -13.52 0.83
N SER A 127 -0.29 -14.22 1.95
CA SER A 127 0.82 -15.17 2.06
C SER A 127 0.68 -16.31 1.07
N HIS A 128 -0.53 -16.85 0.92
CA HIS A 128 -0.84 -17.92 -0.01
C HIS A 128 -0.71 -17.47 -1.47
N ASP A 129 -1.34 -16.36 -1.85
CA ASP A 129 -1.30 -15.82 -3.21
C ASP A 129 0.15 -15.52 -3.65
N TRP A 130 0.93 -14.90 -2.76
CA TRP A 130 2.36 -14.67 -2.99
C TRP A 130 3.15 -15.98 -3.19
N ALA A 131 2.86 -17.01 -2.37
CA ALA A 131 3.54 -18.30 -2.49
C ALA A 131 3.22 -18.99 -3.82
N GLN A 132 1.96 -18.94 -4.27
CA GLN A 132 1.55 -19.48 -5.56
C GLN A 132 2.23 -18.75 -6.73
N GLU A 133 2.22 -17.42 -6.73
CA GLU A 133 2.88 -16.59 -7.76
C GLU A 133 4.37 -16.94 -7.85
N LYS A 134 5.05 -17.04 -6.70
CA LYS A 134 6.49 -17.33 -6.67
C LYS A 134 6.83 -18.78 -7.01
N ALA A 135 5.97 -19.74 -6.68
CA ALA A 135 6.10 -21.12 -7.12
C ALA A 135 5.95 -21.22 -8.64
N ALA A 136 4.89 -20.62 -9.22
CA ALA A 136 4.70 -20.59 -10.66
C ALA A 136 5.87 -19.93 -11.42
N GLY A 137 6.53 -18.95 -10.81
CA GLY A 137 7.76 -18.32 -11.33
C GLY A 137 9.05 -19.11 -11.07
N GLY A 138 8.97 -20.36 -10.59
CA GLY A 138 10.13 -21.23 -10.34
C GLY A 138 11.01 -20.81 -9.17
N ARG A 139 10.53 -19.95 -8.25
CA ARG A 139 11.33 -19.50 -7.10
C ARG A 139 11.55 -20.62 -6.10
N LYS A 140 12.81 -20.93 -5.83
CA LYS A 140 13.17 -21.90 -4.79
C LYS A 140 12.87 -21.36 -3.39
N PRO A 141 12.27 -22.17 -2.50
CA PRO A 141 12.06 -21.78 -1.11
C PRO A 141 13.40 -21.68 -0.37
N PRO A 142 13.52 -20.79 0.62
CA PRO A 142 14.67 -20.80 1.52
C PRO A 142 14.67 -22.06 2.39
N SER A 143 15.82 -22.33 3.05
CA SER A 143 15.88 -23.35 4.08
C SER A 143 14.86 -23.10 5.19
N LEU A 144 14.24 -24.16 5.69
CA LEU A 144 13.25 -24.05 6.79
C LEU A 144 13.85 -23.40 8.05
N TRP A 145 15.15 -23.62 8.29
CA TRP A 145 15.86 -22.97 9.39
C TRP A 145 16.03 -21.45 9.24
N ALA A 146 15.92 -20.93 8.02
CA ALA A 146 15.97 -19.50 7.77
C ALA A 146 14.63 -18.79 8.03
N LEU A 147 13.52 -19.51 8.18
CA LEU A 147 12.19 -18.92 8.35
C LEU A 147 12.06 -18.12 9.65
N PRO A 148 12.49 -18.62 10.84
CA PRO A 148 12.43 -17.85 12.06
C PRO A 148 13.25 -16.55 11.98
N LEU A 149 14.44 -16.61 11.39
CA LEU A 149 15.28 -15.42 11.21
C LEU A 149 14.62 -14.39 10.32
N ARG A 150 14.01 -14.80 9.21
CA ARG A 150 13.25 -13.89 8.31
C ARG A 150 12.04 -13.26 9.00
N ALA A 151 11.35 -14.02 9.85
CA ALA A 151 10.27 -13.51 10.67
C ALA A 151 10.75 -12.47 11.68
N ALA A 152 11.85 -12.77 12.39
CA ALA A 152 12.47 -11.84 13.34
C ALA A 152 12.93 -10.54 12.67
N VAL A 153 13.58 -10.62 11.51
CA VAL A 153 13.98 -9.43 10.72
C VAL A 153 12.75 -8.62 10.30
N ALA A 154 11.67 -9.27 9.87
CA ALA A 154 10.43 -8.58 9.51
C ALA A 154 9.80 -7.88 10.72
N PHE A 155 9.79 -8.52 11.90
CA PHE A 155 9.35 -7.91 13.15
C PHE A 155 10.19 -6.68 13.49
N CYS A 156 11.50 -6.82 13.53
CA CYS A 156 12.41 -5.73 13.89
C CYS A 156 12.30 -4.54 12.92
N ARG A 157 12.19 -4.81 11.62
CA ARG A 157 11.98 -3.76 10.62
C ARG A 157 10.68 -3.00 10.86
N GLU A 158 9.56 -3.71 11.06
CA GLU A 158 8.28 -3.09 11.32
C GLU A 158 8.28 -2.30 12.63
N TYR A 159 8.79 -2.91 13.69
CA TYR A 159 8.71 -2.35 15.03
C TYR A 159 9.66 -1.16 15.24
N PHE A 160 10.92 -1.30 14.81
CA PHE A 160 11.96 -0.29 15.05
C PHE A 160 12.17 0.66 13.87
N VAL A 161 12.28 0.14 12.63
CA VAL A 161 12.58 0.97 11.45
C VAL A 161 11.35 1.77 11.03
N HIS A 162 10.18 1.12 10.90
CA HIS A 162 8.91 1.80 10.61
C HIS A 162 8.33 2.48 11.85
N ARG A 163 9.01 2.35 13.01
CA ARG A 163 8.69 3.05 14.26
C ARG A 163 7.27 2.76 14.78
N THR A 164 6.70 1.59 14.49
CA THR A 164 5.38 1.23 14.98
C THR A 164 5.37 1.03 16.51
N LEU A 165 6.53 0.88 17.16
CA LEU A 165 6.68 0.84 18.61
C LEU A 165 5.98 2.04 19.30
N PHE A 166 5.89 3.21 18.65
CA PHE A 166 5.22 4.38 19.20
C PHE A 166 3.68 4.31 19.16
N ALA A 167 3.11 3.33 18.46
CA ALA A 167 1.67 3.04 18.44
C ALA A 167 1.26 2.04 19.55
N GLY A 168 2.13 1.81 20.54
CA GLY A 168 1.86 0.96 21.69
C GLY A 168 1.52 -0.48 21.31
N ARG A 169 0.49 -1.05 21.93
CA ARG A 169 0.06 -2.44 21.69
C ARG A 169 -0.30 -2.72 20.22
N TYR A 170 -0.87 -1.76 19.51
CA TYR A 170 -1.24 -1.95 18.10
C TYR A 170 -0.01 -2.00 17.18
N GLY A 171 1.02 -1.21 17.50
CA GLY A 171 2.30 -1.29 16.80
C GLY A 171 2.99 -2.64 17.01
N PHE A 172 2.93 -3.20 18.22
CA PHE A 172 3.41 -4.57 18.48
C PHE A 172 2.64 -5.61 17.66
N PHE A 173 1.29 -5.52 17.63
CA PHE A 173 0.48 -6.44 16.83
C PHE A 173 0.79 -6.38 15.34
N LEU A 174 1.05 -5.18 14.80
CA LEU A 174 1.46 -5.03 13.40
C LEU A 174 2.83 -5.67 13.14
N ALA A 175 3.80 -5.45 14.02
CA ALA A 175 5.11 -6.06 13.89
C ALA A 175 5.04 -7.60 14.00
N ALA A 176 4.28 -8.13 14.95
CA ALA A 176 4.02 -9.56 15.08
C ALA A 176 3.30 -10.13 13.83
N SER A 177 2.33 -9.42 13.29
CA SER A 177 1.64 -9.80 12.06
C SER A 177 2.55 -9.78 10.84
N SER A 178 3.47 -8.82 10.75
CA SER A 178 4.49 -8.76 9.68
C SER A 178 5.45 -9.96 9.76
N ALA A 179 5.86 -10.33 10.96
CA ALA A 179 6.65 -11.54 11.19
C ALA A 179 5.90 -12.81 10.75
N PHE A 180 4.65 -12.94 11.18
CA PHE A 180 3.77 -14.06 10.85
C PHE A 180 3.52 -14.17 9.34
N TYR A 181 3.23 -13.05 8.66
CA TYR A 181 3.12 -13.00 7.21
C TYR A 181 4.40 -13.50 6.52
N ASN A 182 5.56 -13.01 6.95
CA ASN A 182 6.84 -13.41 6.35
C ASN A 182 7.15 -14.88 6.61
N PHE A 183 6.84 -15.41 7.78
CA PHE A 183 6.99 -16.84 8.07
C PHE A 183 6.08 -17.68 7.17
N ASN A 184 4.79 -17.38 7.12
CA ASN A 184 3.79 -18.17 6.40
C ASN A 184 4.03 -18.18 4.89
N LYS A 185 4.34 -17.04 4.25
CA LYS A 185 4.54 -17.01 2.79
C LYS A 185 5.69 -17.91 2.33
N TYR A 186 6.78 -17.96 3.10
CA TYR A 186 7.91 -18.84 2.76
C TYR A 186 7.65 -20.29 3.14
N LEU A 187 6.93 -20.56 4.23
CA LEU A 187 6.51 -21.91 4.59
C LEU A 187 5.57 -22.48 3.51
N MET A 188 4.58 -21.71 3.07
CA MET A 188 3.67 -22.11 1.99
C MET A 188 4.42 -22.35 0.69
N LEU A 189 5.39 -21.52 0.32
CA LEU A 189 6.26 -21.74 -0.83
C LEU A 189 7.04 -23.05 -0.73
N ALA A 190 7.58 -23.37 0.46
CA ALA A 190 8.29 -24.63 0.69
C ALA A 190 7.36 -25.85 0.56
N CYS A 191 6.12 -25.75 1.02
CA CYS A 191 5.11 -26.80 0.88
C CYS A 191 4.73 -27.04 -0.59
N LEU A 192 4.55 -25.98 -1.38
CA LEU A 192 4.23 -26.09 -2.80
C LEU A 192 5.38 -26.74 -3.58
N ALA A 193 6.61 -26.27 -3.40
CA ALA A 193 7.79 -26.83 -4.06
C ALA A 193 8.05 -28.30 -3.70
N ARG A 194 7.59 -28.77 -2.53
CA ARG A 194 7.69 -30.18 -2.14
C ARG A 194 6.64 -31.05 -2.84
N ARG A 195 5.45 -30.51 -3.14
CA ARG A 195 4.40 -31.23 -3.89
C ARG A 195 4.82 -31.49 -5.32
N GLU A 196 5.38 -30.48 -6.01
CA GLU A 196 5.87 -30.59 -7.39
C GLU A 196 7.00 -31.62 -7.58
N ARG A 197 7.81 -31.88 -6.53
CA ARG A 197 8.88 -32.89 -6.58
C ARG A 197 8.36 -34.33 -6.38
N LYS A 198 7.09 -34.49 -5.98
CA LYS A 198 6.49 -35.81 -5.72
C LYS A 198 5.50 -36.23 -6.79
N SER A 199 5.10 -35.29 -7.67
CA SER A 199 4.32 -35.54 -8.89
C SER A 199 5.26 -35.77 -10.08
#